data_78e80d8d180a0334a36ce37bcddd281a
#
_entry.id   78e80d8d180a0334a36ce37bcddd281a
#
_cell.length_a   1.000
_cell.length_b   1.000
_cell.length_c   1.000
_cell.angle_alpha   90.00
_cell.angle_beta   90.00
_cell.angle_gamma   90.00
#
_symmetry.space_group_name_H-M   'P 1'
#
loop_
_entity.id
_entity.type
_entity.pdbx_description
1 polymer ?
#
loop_
_entity_poly.entity_id
_entity_poly.type
_entity_poly.pdbx_seq_one_letter_code
_entity_poly.pdbx_strand_id
1 'polypeptide(L)'
;MINQHNSLIGFLVYDAQRAIAKSLETALKPYEITPGQWNLITQLDSAGELSQKQLAERTRKEQATITRYLDTLERKGLVVRNRHKSDRRAHAISVTEKAHELVVTAQPVTVEAADRLIEGIDQADLDTFVAVLAKLKENADNYSNNG
;
A
#
# COMPACT_ATOMS: atom_id res chain seq x y z
N MET A 1 4.09 -34.76 14.62
CA MET A 1 5.23 -33.82 14.75
C MET A 1 4.80 -32.46 14.25
N ILE A 2 4.80 -31.48 15.12
CA ILE A 2 4.64 -30.10 14.68
C ILE A 2 5.91 -29.74 13.93
N ASN A 3 5.80 -29.59 12.62
CA ASN A 3 6.93 -29.14 11.81
C ASN A 3 7.32 -27.74 12.30
N GLN A 4 8.57 -27.58 12.76
CA GLN A 4 9.06 -26.29 13.27
C GLN A 4 8.85 -25.14 12.28
N HIS A 5 8.78 -25.42 10.98
CA HIS A 5 8.48 -24.44 9.95
C HIS A 5 7.08 -23.85 10.07
N ASN A 6 6.07 -24.61 10.50
CA ASN A 6 4.69 -24.12 10.59
C ASN A 6 4.52 -23.04 11.66
N SER A 7 5.24 -23.15 12.77
CA SER A 7 5.20 -22.15 13.85
C SER A 7 5.94 -20.84 13.51
N LEU A 8 6.79 -20.86 12.47
CA LEU A 8 7.61 -19.72 12.06
C LEU A 8 7.04 -18.96 10.85
N ILE A 9 6.03 -19.49 10.17
CA ILE A 9 5.49 -18.88 8.93
C ILE A 9 5.06 -17.43 9.17
N GLY A 10 4.30 -17.18 10.23
CA GLY A 10 3.87 -15.82 10.55
C GLY A 10 5.03 -14.85 10.77
N PHE A 11 6.06 -15.30 11.49
CA PHE A 11 7.27 -14.51 11.70
C PHE A 11 8.03 -14.26 10.40
N LEU A 12 8.21 -15.27 9.57
CA LEU A 12 8.93 -15.15 8.29
C LEU A 12 8.23 -14.19 7.33
N VAL A 13 6.89 -14.27 7.25
CA VAL A 13 6.10 -13.33 6.44
C VAL A 13 6.22 -11.91 6.97
N TYR A 14 6.13 -11.73 8.28
CA TYR A 14 6.28 -10.41 8.92
C TYR A 14 7.67 -9.82 8.69
N ASP A 15 8.72 -10.62 8.89
CA ASP A 15 10.11 -10.19 8.70
C ASP A 15 10.40 -9.83 7.24
N ALA A 16 9.94 -10.66 6.30
CA ALA A 16 10.04 -10.38 4.87
C ALA A 16 9.30 -9.09 4.49
N GLN A 17 8.09 -8.89 4.99
CA GLN A 17 7.31 -7.68 4.75
C GLN A 17 8.04 -6.43 5.24
N ARG A 18 8.67 -6.48 6.40
CA ARG A 18 9.46 -5.35 6.92
C ARG A 18 10.67 -5.03 6.01
N ALA A 19 11.38 -6.04 5.53
CA ALA A 19 12.50 -5.85 4.61
C ALA A 19 12.04 -5.24 3.27
N ILE A 20 10.94 -5.72 2.73
CA ILE A 20 10.33 -5.20 1.50
C ILE A 20 9.90 -3.74 1.69
N ALA A 21 9.21 -3.43 2.77
CA ALA A 21 8.79 -2.05 3.08
C ALA A 21 9.99 -1.11 3.21
N LYS A 22 11.08 -1.57 3.83
CA LYS A 22 12.31 -0.78 3.97
C LYS A 22 13.00 -0.52 2.62
N SER A 23 12.98 -1.48 1.69
CA SER A 23 13.54 -1.28 0.35
C SER A 23 12.78 -0.19 -0.41
N LEU A 24 11.45 -0.19 -0.35
CA LEU A 24 10.61 0.84 -0.95
C LEU A 24 10.80 2.20 -0.27
N GLU A 25 10.90 2.22 1.05
CA GLU A 25 11.20 3.44 1.82
C GLU A 25 12.52 4.07 1.34
N THR A 26 13.55 3.25 1.15
CA THR A 26 14.86 3.69 0.64
C THR A 26 14.73 4.29 -0.77
N ALA A 27 13.99 3.65 -1.66
CA ALA A 27 13.75 4.13 -3.01
C ALA A 27 12.98 5.46 -3.06
N LEU A 28 12.04 5.64 -2.14
CA LEU A 28 11.19 6.84 -2.06
C LEU A 28 11.80 8.00 -1.26
N LYS A 29 12.87 7.75 -0.51
CA LYS A 29 13.49 8.76 0.35
C LYS A 29 13.86 10.07 -0.37
N PRO A 30 14.44 10.06 -1.59
CA PRO A 30 14.73 11.30 -2.32
C PRO A 30 13.50 12.15 -2.66
N TYR A 31 12.32 11.55 -2.66
CA TYR A 31 11.04 12.21 -2.97
C TYR A 31 10.30 12.66 -1.71
N GLU A 32 10.89 12.46 -0.55
CA GLU A 32 10.31 12.84 0.76
C GLU A 32 8.89 12.28 0.99
N ILE A 33 8.67 11.05 0.53
CA ILE A 33 7.38 10.37 0.66
C ILE A 33 7.58 8.96 1.25
N THR A 34 6.67 8.56 2.12
CA THR A 34 6.69 7.22 2.73
C THR A 34 5.97 6.20 1.85
N PRO A 35 6.24 4.89 2.00
CA PRO A 35 5.51 3.84 1.28
C PRO A 35 3.98 3.92 1.45
N GLY A 36 3.49 4.24 2.66
CA GLY A 36 2.07 4.41 2.91
C GLY A 36 1.47 5.61 2.17
N GLN A 37 2.16 6.73 2.16
CA GLN A 37 1.77 7.92 1.40
C GLN A 37 1.83 7.67 -0.11
N TRP A 38 2.87 6.98 -0.59
CA TRP A 38 3.01 6.58 -1.98
C TRP A 38 1.82 5.74 -2.45
N ASN A 39 1.45 4.72 -1.67
CA ASN A 39 0.29 3.89 -1.97
C ASN A 39 -1.00 4.73 -2.08
N LEU A 40 -1.19 5.68 -1.17
CA LEU A 40 -2.36 6.58 -1.20
C LEU A 40 -2.40 7.43 -2.46
N ILE A 41 -1.28 8.07 -2.79
CA ILE A 41 -1.17 8.94 -3.97
C ILE A 41 -1.39 8.16 -5.26
N THR A 42 -0.79 6.98 -5.40
CA THR A 42 -0.94 6.17 -6.61
C THR A 42 -2.37 5.65 -6.79
N GLN A 43 -3.07 5.30 -5.71
CA GLN A 43 -4.48 4.94 -5.76
C GLN A 43 -5.35 6.11 -6.22
N LEU A 44 -5.09 7.30 -5.70
CA LEU A 44 -5.81 8.53 -6.09
C LEU A 44 -5.51 8.94 -7.54
N ASP A 45 -4.24 8.92 -7.92
CA ASP A 45 -3.82 9.30 -9.28
C ASP A 45 -4.45 8.39 -10.33
N SER A 46 -4.51 7.09 -10.05
CA SER A 46 -5.14 6.09 -10.93
C SER A 46 -6.67 6.22 -11.00
N ALA A 47 -7.32 6.50 -9.89
CA ALA A 47 -8.79 6.56 -9.81
C ALA A 47 -9.37 7.93 -10.17
N GLY A 48 -8.56 8.98 -10.11
CA GLY A 48 -8.96 10.37 -10.28
C GLY A 48 -9.50 11.01 -9.00
N GLU A 49 -10.52 10.41 -8.40
CA GLU A 49 -11.14 10.92 -7.17
C GLU A 49 -11.70 9.77 -6.33
N LEU A 50 -11.45 9.79 -5.04
CA LEU A 50 -11.94 8.79 -4.09
C LEU A 50 -12.41 9.47 -2.79
N SER A 51 -13.39 8.86 -2.13
CA SER A 51 -13.71 9.21 -0.74
C SER A 51 -12.68 8.65 0.22
N GLN A 52 -12.61 9.20 1.43
CA GLN A 52 -11.73 8.67 2.49
C GLN A 52 -12.05 7.21 2.82
N LYS A 53 -13.33 6.84 2.82
CA LYS A 53 -13.78 5.45 3.02
C LYS A 53 -13.26 4.52 1.91
N GLN A 54 -13.40 4.93 0.65
CA GLN A 54 -12.87 4.16 -0.48
C GLN A 54 -11.35 3.99 -0.42
N LEU A 55 -10.63 5.03 -0.01
CA LEU A 55 -9.19 4.96 0.22
C LEU A 55 -8.82 3.95 1.31
N ALA A 56 -9.53 3.98 2.45
CA ALA A 56 -9.32 3.04 3.54
C ALA A 56 -9.55 1.59 3.08
N GLU A 57 -10.62 1.34 2.35
CA GLU A 57 -10.93 0.02 1.79
C GLU A 57 -9.88 -0.47 0.80
N ARG A 58 -9.49 0.39 -0.16
CA ARG A 58 -8.49 0.04 -1.18
C ARG A 58 -7.09 -0.20 -0.62
N THR A 59 -6.69 0.60 0.36
CA THR A 59 -5.36 0.51 0.98
C THR A 59 -5.32 -0.46 2.16
N ARG A 60 -6.48 -0.97 2.59
CA ARG A 60 -6.65 -1.84 3.77
C ARG A 60 -6.05 -1.21 5.03
N LYS A 61 -6.23 0.08 5.19
CA LYS A 61 -5.79 0.86 6.35
C LYS A 61 -6.97 1.42 7.10
N GLU A 62 -6.79 1.63 8.39
CA GLU A 62 -7.79 2.27 9.23
C GLU A 62 -7.99 3.74 8.83
N GLN A 63 -9.20 4.25 8.99
CA GLN A 63 -9.53 5.63 8.63
C GLN A 63 -8.69 6.67 9.39
N ALA A 64 -8.33 6.39 10.64
CA ALA A 64 -7.43 7.27 11.41
C ALA A 64 -6.04 7.41 10.76
N THR A 65 -5.49 6.32 10.23
CA THR A 65 -4.23 6.32 9.48
C THR A 65 -4.36 7.10 8.18
N ILE A 66 -5.45 6.89 7.43
CA ILE A 66 -5.75 7.63 6.20
C ILE A 66 -5.84 9.13 6.49
N THR A 67 -6.54 9.53 7.54
CA THR A 67 -6.63 10.94 7.96
C THR A 67 -5.26 11.56 8.18
N ARG A 68 -4.38 10.90 8.92
CA ARG A 68 -3.01 11.39 9.16
C ARG A 68 -2.20 11.54 7.87
N TYR A 69 -2.31 10.56 6.97
CA TYR A 69 -1.63 10.64 5.67
C TYR A 69 -2.16 11.78 4.82
N LEU A 70 -3.47 11.95 4.75
CA LEU A 70 -4.10 13.02 4.00
C LEU A 70 -3.74 14.40 4.56
N ASP A 71 -3.71 14.56 5.88
CA ASP A 71 -3.29 15.82 6.50
C ASP A 71 -1.86 16.19 6.12
N THR A 72 -0.96 15.23 6.11
CA THR A 72 0.43 15.44 5.70
C THR A 72 0.54 15.75 4.21
N LEU A 73 -0.16 14.99 3.36
CA LEU A 73 -0.13 15.18 1.90
C LEU A 73 -0.78 16.49 1.47
N GLU A 74 -1.84 16.92 2.14
CA GLU A 74 -2.47 18.22 1.90
C GLU A 74 -1.52 19.38 2.26
N ARG A 75 -0.84 19.29 3.39
CA ARG A 75 0.20 20.28 3.76
C ARG A 75 1.34 20.35 2.76
N LYS A 76 1.71 19.23 2.15
CA LYS A 76 2.71 19.16 1.08
C LYS A 76 2.19 19.63 -0.28
N GLY A 77 0.90 19.94 -0.40
CA GLY A 77 0.28 20.34 -1.66
C GLY A 77 0.12 19.20 -2.65
N LEU A 78 0.03 17.96 -2.18
CA LEU A 78 -0.06 16.76 -3.03
C LEU A 78 -1.48 16.23 -3.18
N VAL A 79 -2.38 16.54 -2.25
CA VAL A 79 -3.79 16.20 -2.34
C VAL A 79 -4.67 17.39 -2.00
N VAL A 80 -5.89 17.36 -2.50
CA VAL A 80 -6.95 18.30 -2.17
C VAL A 80 -8.19 17.52 -1.73
N ARG A 81 -8.88 18.06 -0.71
CA ARG A 81 -10.15 17.54 -0.23
C ARG A 81 -11.26 18.45 -0.73
N ASN A 82 -12.04 17.98 -1.67
CA ASN A 82 -13.18 18.71 -2.23
C ASN A 82 -14.46 18.29 -1.53
N ARG A 83 -15.26 19.25 -1.07
CA ARG A 83 -16.62 18.95 -0.59
C ARG A 83 -17.52 18.66 -1.77
N HIS A 84 -18.20 17.51 -1.75
CA HIS A 84 -19.28 17.25 -2.68
C HIS A 84 -20.45 18.23 -2.41
N LYS A 85 -20.93 18.89 -3.47
CA LYS A 85 -22.07 19.84 -3.36
C LYS A 85 -23.36 19.18 -2.86
N SER A 86 -23.50 17.85 -3.00
CA SER A 86 -24.69 17.08 -2.63
C SER A 86 -24.63 16.47 -1.23
N ASP A 87 -23.44 16.32 -0.63
CA ASP A 87 -23.28 15.76 0.70
C ASP A 87 -22.15 16.49 1.45
N ARG A 88 -22.52 17.21 2.51
CA ARG A 88 -21.56 17.94 3.36
C ARG A 88 -20.63 17.03 4.16
N ARG A 89 -20.90 15.71 4.22
CA ARG A 89 -20.14 14.72 4.99
C ARG A 89 -19.12 13.96 4.16
N ALA A 90 -19.31 13.90 2.85
CA ALA A 90 -18.40 13.21 1.94
C ALA A 90 -17.42 14.20 1.32
N HIS A 91 -16.14 14.02 1.62
CA HIS A 91 -15.06 14.71 0.94
C HIS A 91 -14.54 13.82 -0.18
N ALA A 92 -14.59 14.35 -1.40
CA ALA A 92 -13.86 13.76 -2.51
C ALA A 92 -12.39 14.21 -2.45
N ILE A 93 -11.50 13.26 -2.55
CA ILE A 93 -10.07 13.47 -2.45
C ILE A 93 -9.46 13.21 -3.82
N SER A 94 -8.65 14.12 -4.29
CA SER A 94 -7.92 14.01 -5.55
C SER A 94 -6.47 14.45 -5.39
N VAL A 95 -5.62 14.01 -6.32
CA VAL A 95 -4.23 14.46 -6.39
C VAL A 95 -4.14 15.80 -7.09
N THR A 96 -3.11 16.58 -6.74
CA THR A 96 -2.74 17.80 -7.46
C THR A 96 -1.86 17.46 -8.66
N GLU A 97 -1.67 18.40 -9.56
CA GLU A 97 -0.68 18.28 -10.66
C GLU A 97 0.72 17.97 -10.12
N LYS A 98 1.11 18.60 -9.03
CA LYS A 98 2.38 18.33 -8.33
C LYS A 98 2.51 16.86 -7.93
N ALA A 99 1.44 16.24 -7.44
CA ALA A 99 1.44 14.84 -7.06
C ALA A 99 1.49 13.92 -8.28
N HIS A 100 0.78 14.26 -9.35
CA HIS A 100 0.87 13.51 -10.61
C HIS A 100 2.30 13.52 -11.16
N GLU A 101 2.95 14.67 -11.20
CA GLU A 101 4.36 14.79 -11.60
C GLU A 101 5.28 13.96 -10.69
N LEU A 102 5.02 13.95 -9.39
CA LEU A 102 5.75 13.11 -8.43
C LEU A 102 5.59 11.62 -8.76
N VAL A 103 4.38 11.16 -9.08
CA VAL A 103 4.12 9.77 -9.47
C VAL A 103 4.91 9.43 -10.72
N VAL A 104 4.84 10.24 -11.76
CA VAL A 104 5.58 10.03 -13.01
C VAL A 104 7.10 9.96 -12.76
N THR A 105 7.63 10.82 -11.90
CA THR A 105 9.07 10.90 -11.63
C THR A 105 9.57 9.76 -10.73
N ALA A 106 8.79 9.37 -9.73
CA ALA A 106 9.18 8.33 -8.76
C ALA A 106 8.84 6.91 -9.20
N GLN A 107 7.92 6.73 -10.14
CA GLN A 107 7.52 5.41 -10.61
C GLN A 107 8.69 4.53 -11.09
N PRO A 108 9.66 5.03 -11.86
CA PRO A 108 10.79 4.20 -12.30
C PRO A 108 11.58 3.59 -11.15
N VAL A 109 11.85 4.34 -10.08
CA VAL A 109 12.61 3.81 -8.94
C VAL A 109 11.82 2.82 -8.09
N THR A 110 10.49 2.97 -8.03
CA THR A 110 9.63 2.00 -7.33
C THR A 110 9.48 0.71 -8.12
N VAL A 111 9.39 0.79 -9.43
CA VAL A 111 9.40 -0.39 -10.33
C VAL A 111 10.74 -1.11 -10.23
N GLU A 112 11.86 -0.40 -10.31
CA GLU A 112 13.19 -1.00 -10.14
C GLU A 112 13.33 -1.69 -8.77
N ALA A 113 12.85 -1.08 -7.70
CA ALA A 113 12.86 -1.70 -6.37
C ALA A 113 12.03 -2.98 -6.34
N ALA A 114 10.88 -3.00 -6.98
CA ALA A 114 10.03 -4.20 -7.10
C ALA A 114 10.70 -5.30 -7.94
N ASP A 115 11.30 -4.96 -9.07
CA ASP A 115 12.01 -5.92 -9.93
C ASP A 115 13.19 -6.58 -9.21
N ARG A 116 13.93 -5.82 -8.41
CA ARG A 116 15.04 -6.34 -7.60
C ARG A 116 14.59 -7.32 -6.52
N LEU A 117 13.36 -7.20 -6.00
CA LEU A 117 12.84 -8.16 -5.00
C LEU A 117 12.67 -9.56 -5.56
N ILE A 118 12.37 -9.67 -6.84
CA ILE A 118 12.13 -10.96 -7.50
C ILE A 118 13.34 -11.46 -8.30
N GLU A 119 14.45 -10.73 -8.29
CA GLU A 119 15.67 -11.12 -9.01
C GLU A 119 16.15 -12.49 -8.55
N GLY A 120 16.40 -13.38 -9.51
CA GLY A 120 16.86 -14.74 -9.25
C GLY A 120 15.77 -15.72 -8.80
N ILE A 121 14.49 -15.32 -8.84
CA ILE A 121 13.35 -16.19 -8.51
C ILE A 121 12.61 -16.55 -9.80
N ASP A 122 12.40 -17.83 -10.03
CA ASP A 122 11.67 -18.31 -11.21
C ASP A 122 10.19 -17.96 -11.15
N GLN A 123 9.58 -17.71 -12.31
CA GLN A 123 8.17 -17.34 -12.41
C GLN A 123 7.24 -18.39 -11.77
N ALA A 124 7.55 -19.68 -11.95
CA ALA A 124 6.76 -20.76 -11.33
C ALA A 124 6.76 -20.70 -9.80
N ASP A 125 7.89 -20.33 -9.21
CA ASP A 125 8.01 -20.16 -7.75
C ASP A 125 7.25 -18.93 -7.28
N LEU A 126 7.29 -17.83 -8.04
CA LEU A 126 6.49 -16.64 -7.74
C LEU A 126 4.99 -16.92 -7.79
N ASP A 127 4.53 -17.65 -8.81
CA ASP A 127 3.12 -18.02 -8.95
C ASP A 127 2.67 -18.91 -7.77
N THR A 128 3.51 -19.86 -7.39
CA THR A 128 3.26 -20.73 -6.22
C THR A 128 3.24 -19.90 -4.93
N PHE A 129 4.17 -19.01 -4.75
CA PHE A 129 4.25 -18.13 -3.58
C PHE A 129 2.99 -17.25 -3.44
N VAL A 130 2.53 -16.64 -4.52
CA VAL A 130 1.29 -15.84 -4.53
C VAL A 130 0.09 -16.68 -4.12
N ALA A 131 -0.05 -17.92 -4.68
CA ALA A 131 -1.13 -18.82 -4.34
C ALA A 131 -1.08 -19.24 -2.85
N VAL A 132 0.11 -19.53 -2.33
CA VAL A 132 0.32 -19.89 -0.91
C VAL A 132 -0.02 -18.71 0.01
N LEU A 133 0.42 -17.50 -0.31
CA LEU A 133 0.06 -16.31 0.48
C LEU A 133 -1.45 -16.08 0.53
N ALA A 134 -2.14 -16.23 -0.61
CA ALA A 134 -3.60 -16.12 -0.67
C ALA A 134 -4.28 -17.15 0.23
N LYS A 135 -3.79 -18.39 0.24
CA LYS A 135 -4.33 -19.46 1.09
C LYS A 135 -4.05 -19.23 2.57
N LEU A 136 -2.86 -18.76 2.93
CA LEU A 136 -2.53 -18.39 4.31
C LEU A 136 -3.47 -17.29 4.83
N LYS A 137 -3.72 -16.28 3.99
CA LYS A 137 -4.63 -15.19 4.34
C LYS A 137 -6.06 -15.72 4.53
N GLU A 138 -6.58 -16.50 3.60
CA GLU A 138 -7.92 -17.12 3.69
C GLU A 138 -8.07 -17.91 4.99
N ASN A 139 -7.10 -18.77 5.31
CA ASN A 139 -7.13 -19.58 6.52
C ASN A 139 -7.13 -18.72 7.80
N ALA A 140 -6.32 -17.67 7.82
CA ALA A 140 -6.26 -16.74 8.96
C ALA A 140 -7.58 -15.97 9.15
N ASP A 141 -8.16 -15.47 8.05
CA ASP A 141 -9.45 -14.76 8.07
C ASP A 141 -10.59 -15.70 8.56
N ASN A 142 -10.63 -16.94 8.08
CA ASN A 142 -11.63 -17.94 8.49
C ASN A 142 -11.52 -18.27 9.99
N TYR A 143 -10.31 -18.38 10.50
CA TYR A 143 -10.08 -18.62 11.93
C TYR A 143 -10.57 -17.43 12.78
N SER A 144 -10.28 -16.23 12.36
CA SER A 144 -10.65 -15.01 13.09
C SER A 144 -12.16 -14.74 13.09
N ASN A 145 -12.87 -15.15 12.03
CA ASN A 145 -14.32 -14.95 11.88
C ASN A 145 -15.15 -16.03 12.59
N ASN A 146 -14.56 -17.18 12.92
CA ASN A 146 -15.24 -18.32 13.57
C ASN A 146 -14.91 -18.43 15.08
N GLY A 147 -14.12 -17.54 15.61
CA GLY A 147 -13.76 -17.41 17.03
C GLY A 147 -14.49 -16.25 17.66
#